data_5022acd71782e6fa0ba5165889f78d84
#
_entry.id   5022acd71782e6fa0ba5165889f78d84
#
_cell.length_a   1.000
_cell.length_b   1.000
_cell.length_c   1.000
_cell.angle_alpha   90.00
_cell.angle_beta   90.00
_cell.angle_gamma   90.00
#
_symmetry.space_group_name_H-M   'P 1'
#
loop_
_entity.id
_entity.type
_entity.pdbx_description
1 polymer ?
#
loop_
_entity_poly.entity_id
_entity_poly.type
_entity_poly.pdbx_seq_one_letter_code
_entity_poly.pdbx_strand_id
1 'polypeptide(L)'
;NFYYICAADNSIHNNHLNNIGMYLTKKHKEDLFKKHGKDAKDTGSAEGQIALFTDRINHLTEHLKRNKKDYNTERALVKLVGKRRALLNYLTKKDVLRYRAIVKELGLRK
;
A
#
# COMPACT_ATOMS: atom_id res chain seq x y z
N ASN A 1 1.42 -7.69 -11.26
CA ASN A 1 0.80 -6.40 -11.40
C ASN A 1 -0.54 -6.35 -10.68
N PHE A 2 -0.68 -5.46 -9.71
CA PHE A 2 -1.85 -5.37 -8.82
C PHE A 2 -3.17 -5.13 -9.59
N TYR A 3 -3.14 -4.31 -10.61
CA TYR A 3 -4.30 -4.06 -11.46
C TYR A 3 -4.76 -5.29 -12.22
N TYR A 4 -3.82 -6.11 -12.63
CA TYR A 4 -4.12 -7.33 -13.39
C TYR A 4 -4.84 -8.37 -12.51
N ILE A 5 -4.41 -8.48 -11.25
CA ILE A 5 -5.03 -9.40 -10.29
C ILE A 5 -6.46 -8.95 -9.95
N CYS A 6 -6.70 -7.66 -9.79
CA CYS A 6 -8.04 -7.12 -9.55
C CYS A 6 -8.97 -7.24 -10.78
N ALA A 7 -8.44 -7.16 -11.99
CA ALA A 7 -9.22 -7.27 -13.23
C ALA A 7 -9.57 -8.72 -13.58
N ALA A 8 -8.72 -9.68 -13.27
CA ALA A 8 -8.92 -11.09 -13.58
C ALA A 8 -10.00 -11.78 -12.72
N ASP A 9 -10.24 -11.26 -11.52
CA ASP A 9 -11.16 -11.86 -10.55
C ASP A 9 -12.60 -11.30 -10.60
N ASN A 10 -12.94 -10.61 -11.68
CA ASN A 10 -14.21 -9.90 -11.79
C ASN A 10 -15.47 -10.78 -11.81
N SER A 11 -15.34 -12.10 -11.92
CA SER A 11 -16.50 -12.97 -12.09
C SER A 11 -16.97 -13.71 -10.84
N ILE A 12 -16.13 -13.89 -9.84
CA ILE A 12 -16.45 -14.78 -8.71
C ILE A 12 -16.38 -14.08 -7.34
N HIS A 13 -15.62 -13.01 -7.21
CA HIS A 13 -15.40 -12.32 -5.92
C HIS A 13 -15.79 -10.84 -5.91
N ASN A 14 -16.74 -10.46 -6.79
CA ASN A 14 -17.14 -9.06 -6.97
C ASN A 14 -17.54 -8.32 -5.68
N ASN A 15 -18.09 -9.02 -4.70
CA ASN A 15 -18.50 -8.37 -3.45
C ASN A 15 -17.35 -8.14 -2.48
N HIS A 16 -16.30 -8.96 -2.54
CA HIS A 16 -15.16 -8.90 -1.60
C HIS A 16 -14.07 -7.95 -2.08
N LEU A 17 -13.75 -7.99 -3.37
CA LEU A 17 -12.75 -7.11 -3.98
C LEU A 17 -13.23 -5.68 -4.16
N ASN A 18 -14.53 -5.49 -4.37
CA ASN A 18 -15.13 -4.16 -4.40
C ASN A 18 -14.99 -3.45 -3.06
N ASN A 19 -15.09 -4.19 -1.96
CA ASN A 19 -14.88 -3.64 -0.62
C ASN A 19 -13.41 -3.24 -0.38
N ILE A 20 -12.45 -4.00 -0.92
CA ILE A 20 -11.02 -3.69 -0.84
C ILE A 20 -10.67 -2.51 -1.76
N GLY A 21 -11.30 -2.41 -2.93
CA GLY A 21 -11.10 -1.31 -3.86
C GLY A 21 -11.80 -0.01 -3.45
N MET A 22 -12.96 -0.08 -2.86
CA MET A 22 -13.74 1.08 -2.40
C MET A 22 -13.10 1.82 -1.21
N TYR A 23 -12.32 1.14 -0.41
CA TYR A 23 -11.61 1.71 0.70
C TYR A 23 -10.59 2.79 0.26
N LEU A 24 -9.93 2.59 -0.88
CA LEU A 24 -8.99 3.57 -1.45
C LEU A 24 -9.70 4.59 -2.34
N THR A 25 -10.54 5.42 -1.75
CA THR A 25 -11.18 6.53 -2.46
C THR A 25 -10.15 7.55 -2.92
N LYS A 26 -10.52 8.34 -3.93
CA LYS A 26 -9.67 9.42 -4.44
C LYS A 26 -9.22 10.37 -3.31
N LYS A 27 -10.17 10.77 -2.46
CA LYS A 27 -9.90 11.64 -1.30
C LYS A 27 -8.87 11.04 -0.35
N HIS A 28 -9.02 9.76 -0.02
CA HIS A 28 -8.11 9.07 0.89
C HIS A 28 -6.67 9.02 0.35
N LYS A 29 -6.52 8.79 -0.95
CA LYS A 29 -5.20 8.84 -1.61
C LYS A 29 -4.61 10.25 -1.59
N GLU A 30 -5.40 11.25 -1.92
CA GLU A 30 -4.99 12.65 -1.87
C GLU A 30 -4.54 13.06 -0.47
N ASP A 31 -5.27 12.66 0.56
CA ASP A 31 -4.92 12.94 1.95
C ASP A 31 -3.59 12.28 2.35
N LEU A 32 -3.36 11.02 1.94
CA LEU A 32 -2.08 10.35 2.17
C LEU A 32 -0.91 11.05 1.48
N PHE A 33 -1.08 11.43 0.23
CA PHE A 33 -0.03 12.15 -0.52
C PHE A 33 0.20 13.56 0.02
N LYS A 34 -0.85 14.24 0.46
CA LYS A 34 -0.74 15.55 1.11
C LYS A 34 0.00 15.47 2.44
N LYS A 35 -0.25 14.41 3.21
CA LYS A 35 0.35 14.21 4.52
C LYS A 35 1.84 13.81 4.44
N HIS A 36 2.19 12.94 3.51
CA HIS A 36 3.54 12.35 3.41
C HIS A 36 4.35 12.84 2.21
N GLY A 37 3.71 13.43 1.21
CA GLY A 37 4.35 14.05 0.06
C GLY A 37 4.41 15.58 0.19
N LYS A 38 4.83 16.24 -0.88
CA LYS A 38 4.86 17.71 -0.96
C LYS A 38 3.49 18.31 -1.24
N ASP A 39 2.66 17.60 -1.99
CA ASP A 39 1.32 18.04 -2.40
C ASP A 39 0.40 16.84 -2.59
N ALA A 40 -0.92 17.07 -2.58
CA ALA A 40 -1.93 16.04 -2.82
C ALA A 40 -1.78 15.36 -4.19
N LYS A 41 -1.19 16.05 -5.18
CA LYS A 41 -0.91 15.52 -6.51
C LYS A 41 0.47 14.88 -6.66
N ASP A 42 1.30 14.92 -5.63
CA ASP A 42 2.66 14.37 -5.65
C ASP A 42 2.64 12.85 -5.47
N THR A 43 2.22 12.15 -6.53
CA THR A 43 2.17 10.68 -6.56
C THR A 43 3.54 10.05 -6.78
N GLY A 44 4.55 10.84 -7.15
CA GLY A 44 5.91 10.38 -7.42
C GLY A 44 6.84 10.36 -6.21
N SER A 45 6.40 10.89 -5.05
CA SER A 45 7.23 10.87 -3.84
C SER A 45 7.35 9.47 -3.27
N ALA A 46 8.57 9.07 -2.89
CA ALA A 46 8.83 7.78 -2.28
C ALA A 46 8.06 7.63 -0.96
N GLU A 47 8.02 8.66 -0.15
CA GLU A 47 7.31 8.68 1.13
C GLU A 47 5.80 8.48 0.96
N GLY A 48 5.20 9.18 0.00
CA GLY A 48 3.78 9.05 -0.31
C GLY A 48 3.43 7.63 -0.75
N GLN A 49 4.23 7.03 -1.61
CA GLN A 49 4.04 5.65 -2.06
C GLN A 49 4.22 4.64 -0.93
N ILE A 50 5.21 4.81 -0.07
CA ILE A 50 5.42 3.95 1.09
C ILE A 50 4.22 4.02 2.03
N ALA A 51 3.70 5.21 2.29
CA ALA A 51 2.50 5.40 3.11
C ALA A 51 1.28 4.71 2.51
N LEU A 52 1.08 4.84 1.21
CA LEU A 52 -0.02 4.18 0.49
C LEU A 52 0.08 2.66 0.56
N PHE A 53 1.28 2.11 0.34
CA PHE A 53 1.49 0.65 0.45
C PHE A 53 1.28 0.15 1.88
N THR A 54 1.73 0.89 2.88
CA THR A 54 1.54 0.54 4.30
C THR A 54 0.06 0.47 4.64
N ASP A 55 -0.71 1.44 4.21
CA ASP A 55 -2.15 1.49 4.44
C ASP A 55 -2.88 0.32 3.77
N ARG A 56 -2.54 0.03 2.51
CA ARG A 56 -3.07 -1.15 1.80
C ARG A 56 -2.68 -2.46 2.46
N ILE A 57 -1.44 -2.60 2.90
CA ILE A 57 -0.94 -3.80 3.59
C ILE A 57 -1.74 -4.03 4.87
N ASN A 58 -1.98 -3.01 5.66
CA ASN A 58 -2.78 -3.10 6.88
C ASN A 58 -4.22 -3.55 6.58
N HIS A 59 -4.83 -2.98 5.57
CA HIS A 59 -6.19 -3.33 5.16
C HIS A 59 -6.29 -4.79 4.67
N LEU A 60 -5.34 -5.23 3.84
CA LEU A 60 -5.31 -6.61 3.36
C LEU A 60 -5.00 -7.60 4.48
N THR A 61 -4.16 -7.22 5.44
CA THR A 61 -3.86 -8.04 6.62
C THR A 61 -5.11 -8.28 7.45
N GLU A 62 -5.92 -7.27 7.68
CA GLU A 62 -7.19 -7.41 8.38
C GLU A 62 -8.17 -8.29 7.62
N HIS A 63 -8.24 -8.13 6.30
CA HIS A 63 -9.06 -8.99 5.44
C HIS A 63 -8.65 -10.46 5.56
N LEU A 64 -7.34 -10.75 5.53
CA LEU A 64 -6.81 -12.11 5.67
C LEU A 64 -7.03 -12.72 7.05
N LYS A 65 -7.11 -11.92 8.10
CA LYS A 65 -7.49 -12.39 9.43
C LYS A 65 -8.91 -12.99 9.46
N ARG A 66 -9.81 -12.42 8.66
CA ARG A 66 -11.19 -12.90 8.52
C ARG A 66 -11.30 -14.06 7.52
N ASN A 67 -10.55 -13.98 6.42
CA ASN A 67 -10.60 -14.92 5.30
C ASN A 67 -9.24 -15.55 5.04
N LYS A 68 -8.85 -16.50 5.87
CA LYS A 68 -7.53 -17.16 5.82
C LYS A 68 -7.28 -17.97 4.56
N LYS A 69 -8.32 -18.36 3.83
CA LYS A 69 -8.23 -19.16 2.60
C LYS A 69 -8.14 -18.33 1.32
N ASP A 70 -8.09 -17.02 1.42
CA ASP A 70 -7.96 -16.14 0.26
C ASP A 70 -6.50 -16.03 -0.20
N TYR A 71 -6.04 -17.03 -0.93
CA TYR A 71 -4.66 -17.11 -1.41
C TYR A 71 -4.31 -16.00 -2.41
N ASN A 72 -5.28 -15.49 -3.16
CA ASN A 72 -5.06 -14.38 -4.09
C ASN A 72 -4.70 -13.09 -3.36
N THR A 73 -5.41 -12.79 -2.29
CA THR A 73 -5.12 -11.62 -1.45
C THR A 73 -3.78 -11.78 -0.71
N GLU A 74 -3.47 -12.99 -0.24
CA GLU A 74 -2.17 -13.29 0.37
C GLU A 74 -1.02 -13.02 -0.59
N ARG A 75 -1.13 -13.47 -1.84
CA ARG A 75 -0.14 -13.21 -2.88
C ARG A 75 0.01 -11.72 -3.17
N ALA A 76 -1.09 -10.99 -3.26
CA ALA A 76 -1.08 -9.54 -3.46
C ALA A 76 -0.41 -8.82 -2.29
N LEU A 77 -0.68 -9.25 -1.06
CA LEU A 77 -0.05 -8.71 0.15
C LEU A 77 1.47 -8.87 0.12
N VAL A 78 1.97 -10.07 -0.20
CA VAL A 78 3.41 -10.34 -0.31
C VAL A 78 4.07 -9.44 -1.36
N LYS A 79 3.42 -9.25 -2.51
CA LYS A 79 3.93 -8.35 -3.56
C LYS A 79 4.02 -6.90 -3.09
N LEU A 80 3.02 -6.41 -2.36
CA LEU A 80 3.01 -5.05 -1.82
C LEU A 80 4.11 -4.86 -0.77
N VAL A 81 4.31 -5.83 0.10
CA VAL A 81 5.40 -5.81 1.08
C VAL A 81 6.76 -5.74 0.39
N GLY A 82 6.96 -6.53 -0.68
CA GLY A 82 8.18 -6.48 -1.49
C GLY A 82 8.43 -5.12 -2.14
N LYS A 83 7.39 -4.51 -2.71
CA LYS A 83 7.48 -3.17 -3.31
C LYS A 83 7.78 -2.09 -2.26
N ARG A 84 7.15 -2.15 -1.11
CA ARG A 84 7.43 -1.23 0.00
C ARG A 84 8.89 -1.34 0.46
N ARG A 85 9.38 -2.56 0.62
CA ARG A 85 10.77 -2.82 1.00
C ARG A 85 11.75 -2.25 -0.03
N ALA A 86 11.49 -2.42 -1.32
CA ALA A 86 12.31 -1.85 -2.39
C ALA A 86 12.37 -0.33 -2.33
N LEU A 87 11.23 0.34 -2.09
CA LEU A 87 11.18 1.79 -1.92
C LEU A 87 11.93 2.26 -0.67
N LEU A 88 11.83 1.54 0.44
CA LEU A 88 12.57 1.85 1.66
C LEU A 88 14.08 1.70 1.45
N ASN A 89 14.53 0.66 0.76
CA ASN A 89 15.93 0.49 0.41
C ASN A 89 16.45 1.61 -0.51
N TYR A 90 15.65 1.99 -1.50
CA TYR A 90 15.96 3.13 -2.36
C TYR A 90 16.13 4.42 -1.55
N LEU A 91 15.20 4.70 -0.65
CA LEU A 91 15.22 5.89 0.20
C LEU A 91 16.43 5.89 1.15
N THR A 92 16.79 4.73 1.69
CA THR A 92 18.02 4.57 2.52
C THR A 92 19.28 4.97 1.76
N LYS A 93 19.37 4.61 0.48
CA LYS A 93 20.51 4.96 -0.38
C LYS A 93 20.52 6.43 -0.77
N LYS A 94 19.35 7.03 -0.94
CA LYS A 94 19.23 8.44 -1.38
C LYS A 94 19.33 9.41 -0.22
N ASP A 95 18.61 9.16 0.87
CA ASP A 95 18.54 10.08 2.00
C ASP A 95 18.15 9.32 3.27
N VAL A 96 19.13 9.06 4.13
CA VAL A 96 18.95 8.32 5.38
C VAL A 96 18.04 9.08 6.37
N LEU A 97 18.09 10.40 6.37
CA LEU A 97 17.26 11.21 7.28
C LEU A 97 15.78 11.08 6.93
N ARG A 98 15.44 11.16 5.66
CA ARG A 98 14.06 10.95 5.16
C ARG A 98 13.59 9.53 5.45
N TYR A 99 14.47 8.54 5.26
CA TYR A 99 14.16 7.16 5.60
C TYR A 99 13.82 6.99 7.09
N ARG A 100 14.63 7.53 7.98
CA ARG A 100 14.39 7.46 9.42
C ARG A 100 13.09 8.17 9.82
N ALA A 101 12.82 9.32 9.21
CA ALA A 101 11.60 10.09 9.46
C ALA A 101 10.35 9.29 9.08
N ILE A 102 10.31 8.69 7.88
CA ILE A 102 9.15 7.93 7.43
C ILE A 102 8.95 6.63 8.21
N VAL A 103 10.03 5.94 8.55
CA VAL A 103 9.96 4.72 9.38
C VAL A 103 9.39 5.03 10.76
N LYS A 104 9.83 6.12 11.37
CA LYS A 104 9.32 6.57 12.68
C LYS A 104 7.85 6.99 12.59
N GLU A 105 7.48 7.73 11.55
CA GLU A 105 6.12 8.24 11.34
C GLU A 105 5.11 7.12 11.12
N LEU A 106 5.46 6.12 10.32
CA LEU A 106 4.60 4.97 10.02
C LEU A 106 4.73 3.82 11.03
N GLY A 107 5.66 3.91 11.96
CA GLY A 107 5.90 2.85 12.93
C GLY A 107 6.41 1.55 12.31
N LEU A 108 7.14 1.63 11.22
CA LEU A 108 7.69 0.46 10.52
C LEU A 108 8.92 -0.08 11.25
N ARG A 109 9.14 -1.37 11.08
CA ARG A 109 10.25 -2.11 11.68
C ARG A 109 11.51 -2.07 10.83
N LYS A 110 11.94 -1.10 10.29
CA LYS A 110 12.95 -0.83 9.27
C LYS A 110 12.30 -0.38 7.98
#